data_c2e87c1c3b28dfc854eac274cdcda7fd
#
_entry.id   c2e87c1c3b28dfc854eac274cdcda7fd
#
_cell.length_a   1.000
_cell.length_b   1.000
_cell.length_c   1.000
_cell.angle_alpha   90.00
_cell.angle_beta   90.00
_cell.angle_gamma   90.00
#
_symmetry.space_group_name_H-M   'P 1'
#
loop_
_entity.id
_entity.type
_entity.pdbx_description
1 polymer ?
#
loop_
_entity_poly.entity_id
_entity_poly.type
_entity_poly.pdbx_seq_one_letter_code
_entity_poly.pdbx_strand_id
1 'polypeptide(L)'
;MIKSIFFISLFINLFLVIIINKKKIKKFINKKIIKTVNIEKINPIFKPRIISDNSKFPSKEHVTKMVLVHDEEYNVKGLISDYETWILAIMSKISLNIFEFGTCSGKTTYIMALNSPDNAKIKTITLNEDQASNLNFKSGESKSAYINSKNESSYKEFMFSGTSCESKIDFSFKNSMDLDIKDLKNKYDLIFIDGGHTYSIIKNDTEKALEMIKKNGYIFWHDYTPNKSSTKDVFKYLNSLSKKISIYHIKDTNMCFYKKE
;
A
#
# COMPACT_ATOMS: atom_id res chain seq x y z
N MET A 1 -17.41 31.03 -49.42
CA MET A 1 -18.23 30.13 -48.57
C MET A 1 -17.70 28.69 -48.57
N ILE A 2 -17.44 28.02 -49.71
CA ILE A 2 -16.96 26.61 -49.76
C ILE A 2 -15.59 26.41 -49.10
N LYS A 3 -14.62 27.31 -49.26
CA LYS A 3 -13.28 27.26 -48.64
C LYS A 3 -13.35 27.31 -47.11
N SER A 4 -14.26 28.06 -46.52
CA SER A 4 -14.41 28.18 -45.07
C SER A 4 -15.00 26.91 -44.44
N ILE A 5 -15.91 26.22 -45.15
CA ILE A 5 -16.49 24.95 -44.71
C ILE A 5 -15.44 23.84 -44.71
N PHE A 6 -14.55 23.81 -45.71
CA PHE A 6 -13.48 22.83 -45.81
C PHE A 6 -12.46 23.00 -44.68
N PHE A 7 -12.09 24.22 -44.30
CA PHE A 7 -11.20 24.48 -43.18
C PHE A 7 -11.82 24.07 -41.83
N ILE A 8 -13.11 24.34 -41.61
CA ILE A 8 -13.81 23.94 -40.40
C ILE A 8 -13.87 22.42 -40.30
N SER A 9 -14.18 21.70 -41.38
CA SER A 9 -14.20 20.23 -41.39
C SER A 9 -12.81 19.62 -41.13
N LEU A 10 -11.74 20.21 -41.66
CA LEU A 10 -10.38 19.76 -41.42
C LEU A 10 -9.97 19.95 -39.94
N PHE A 11 -10.35 21.07 -39.33
CA PHE A 11 -10.10 21.35 -37.89
C PHE A 11 -10.87 20.39 -36.99
N ILE A 12 -12.11 20.11 -37.30
CA ILE A 12 -12.95 19.16 -36.53
C ILE A 12 -12.34 17.76 -36.61
N ASN A 13 -11.93 17.30 -37.79
CA ASN A 13 -11.31 15.99 -37.98
C ASN A 13 -9.97 15.88 -37.23
N LEU A 14 -9.13 16.91 -37.29
CA LEU A 14 -7.86 16.95 -36.54
C LEU A 14 -8.10 16.90 -35.03
N PHE A 15 -9.08 17.64 -34.55
CA PHE A 15 -9.45 17.66 -33.13
C PHE A 15 -10.00 16.30 -32.66
N LEU A 16 -10.82 15.64 -33.47
CA LEU A 16 -11.31 14.28 -33.21
C LEU A 16 -10.17 13.25 -33.18
N VAL A 17 -9.22 13.33 -34.08
CA VAL A 17 -8.04 12.44 -34.10
C VAL A 17 -7.19 12.65 -32.83
N ILE A 18 -7.02 13.89 -32.38
CA ILE A 18 -6.29 14.19 -31.15
C ILE A 18 -7.02 13.61 -29.93
N ILE A 19 -8.36 13.76 -29.85
CA ILE A 19 -9.16 13.21 -28.76
C ILE A 19 -9.12 11.69 -28.74
N ILE A 20 -9.26 11.03 -29.89
CA ILE A 20 -9.21 9.59 -30.01
C ILE A 20 -7.82 9.06 -29.61
N ASN A 21 -6.76 9.69 -30.08
CA ASN A 21 -5.40 9.33 -29.68
C ASN A 21 -5.15 9.54 -28.18
N LYS A 22 -5.62 10.65 -27.59
CA LYS A 22 -5.55 10.87 -26.15
C LYS A 22 -6.31 9.77 -25.37
N LYS A 23 -7.50 9.37 -25.83
CA LYS A 23 -8.26 8.26 -25.20
C LYS A 23 -7.54 6.91 -25.32
N LYS A 24 -6.97 6.60 -26.50
CA LYS A 24 -6.18 5.37 -26.72
C LYS A 24 -4.92 5.35 -25.87
N ILE A 25 -4.19 6.47 -25.79
CA ILE A 25 -2.99 6.62 -24.96
C ILE A 25 -3.37 6.48 -23.48
N LYS A 26 -4.44 7.14 -23.01
CA LYS A 26 -4.93 7.01 -21.65
C LYS A 26 -5.34 5.56 -21.30
N LYS A 27 -6.00 4.87 -22.23
CA LYS A 27 -6.36 3.44 -22.08
C LYS A 27 -5.13 2.53 -22.04
N PHE A 28 -4.08 2.84 -22.81
CA PHE A 28 -2.83 2.09 -22.81
C PHE A 28 -2.01 2.34 -21.53
N ILE A 29 -1.92 3.58 -21.07
CA ILE A 29 -1.22 3.95 -19.83
C ILE A 29 -1.89 3.32 -18.60
N ASN A 30 -3.22 3.22 -18.61
CA ASN A 30 -4.01 2.65 -17.50
C ASN A 30 -4.20 1.13 -17.62
N LYS A 31 -3.52 0.47 -18.57
CA LYS A 31 -3.62 -0.99 -18.69
C LYS A 31 -2.90 -1.65 -17.53
N LYS A 32 -3.64 -2.44 -16.74
CA LYS A 32 -3.09 -3.28 -15.67
C LYS A 32 -2.11 -4.30 -16.27
N ILE A 33 -0.84 -4.21 -15.90
CA ILE A 33 0.23 -5.09 -16.39
C ILE A 33 0.48 -6.21 -15.39
N ILE A 34 0.33 -5.90 -14.09
CA ILE A 34 0.56 -6.85 -13.02
C ILE A 34 -0.54 -7.92 -13.04
N LYS A 35 -0.12 -9.19 -13.03
CA LYS A 35 -1.03 -10.33 -13.02
C LYS A 35 -1.86 -10.33 -11.73
N THR A 36 -3.18 -10.38 -11.88
CA THR A 36 -4.11 -10.57 -10.76
C THR A 36 -4.19 -12.05 -10.39
N VAL A 37 -4.12 -12.32 -9.10
CA VAL A 37 -4.16 -13.69 -8.53
C VAL A 37 -5.14 -13.76 -7.36
N ASN A 38 -5.65 -14.95 -7.07
CA ASN A 38 -6.41 -15.19 -5.86
C ASN A 38 -5.49 -15.18 -4.62
N ILE A 39 -6.09 -15.02 -3.46
CA ILE A 39 -5.40 -14.87 -2.19
C ILE A 39 -4.52 -16.07 -1.82
N GLU A 40 -4.90 -17.28 -2.23
CA GLU A 40 -4.14 -18.50 -1.95
C GLU A 40 -2.74 -18.50 -2.59
N LYS A 41 -2.53 -17.62 -3.59
CA LYS A 41 -1.22 -17.44 -4.22
C LYS A 41 -0.23 -16.73 -3.30
N ILE A 42 -0.71 -15.97 -2.33
CA ILE A 42 0.16 -15.25 -1.38
C ILE A 42 0.90 -16.28 -0.51
N ASN A 43 0.12 -17.08 0.23
CA ASN A 43 0.66 -18.05 1.17
C ASN A 43 -0.36 -19.20 1.38
N PRO A 44 0.09 -20.46 1.58
CA PRO A 44 -0.80 -21.57 1.89
C PRO A 44 -1.70 -21.37 3.11
N ILE A 45 -1.37 -20.44 4.03
CA ILE A 45 -2.18 -20.09 5.18
C ILE A 45 -3.61 -19.65 4.82
N PHE A 46 -3.81 -19.14 3.60
CA PHE A 46 -5.10 -18.71 3.07
C PHE A 46 -5.93 -19.87 2.44
N LYS A 47 -5.35 -21.07 2.32
CA LYS A 47 -6.10 -22.20 1.79
C LYS A 47 -7.13 -22.68 2.80
N PRO A 48 -8.35 -23.07 2.35
CA PRO A 48 -9.31 -23.71 3.22
C PRO A 48 -8.69 -24.92 3.91
N ARG A 49 -8.90 -25.05 5.22
CA ARG A 49 -8.47 -26.22 5.99
C ARG A 49 -9.66 -27.14 6.15
N ILE A 50 -9.45 -28.42 5.86
CA ILE A 50 -10.42 -29.47 6.22
C ILE A 50 -10.30 -29.67 7.72
N ILE A 51 -11.39 -29.46 8.44
CA ILE A 51 -11.47 -29.75 9.87
C ILE A 51 -11.63 -31.27 9.97
N SER A 52 -10.69 -31.95 10.64
CA SER A 52 -10.81 -33.38 10.93
C SER A 52 -11.73 -33.56 12.14
N ASP A 53 -12.36 -34.76 12.26
CA ASP A 53 -13.26 -35.10 13.39
C ASP A 53 -12.57 -35.05 14.77
N ASN A 54 -11.24 -35.02 14.80
CA ASN A 54 -10.41 -34.86 16.00
C ASN A 54 -9.98 -33.40 16.24
N SER A 55 -10.68 -32.41 15.68
CA SER A 55 -10.33 -31.01 15.83
C SER A 55 -10.47 -30.56 17.28
N LYS A 56 -9.36 -30.17 17.89
CA LYS A 56 -9.36 -29.46 19.17
C LYS A 56 -9.84 -28.01 18.92
N PHE A 57 -10.42 -27.42 19.94
CA PHE A 57 -10.75 -25.98 19.91
C PHE A 57 -9.52 -25.16 19.48
N PRO A 58 -9.64 -24.21 18.55
CA PRO A 58 -8.50 -23.44 18.11
C PRO A 58 -7.88 -22.68 19.30
N SER A 59 -6.57 -22.77 19.46
CA SER A 59 -5.83 -21.96 20.42
C SER A 59 -5.93 -20.47 20.06
N LYS A 60 -5.59 -19.57 20.97
CA LYS A 60 -5.56 -18.12 20.72
C LYS A 60 -4.74 -17.76 19.48
N GLU A 61 -3.70 -18.52 19.18
CA GLU A 61 -2.81 -18.33 18.01
C GLU A 61 -3.53 -18.57 16.68
N HIS A 62 -4.59 -19.38 16.66
CA HIS A 62 -5.38 -19.66 15.45
C HIS A 62 -6.49 -18.66 15.22
N VAL A 63 -6.84 -17.84 16.23
CA VAL A 63 -7.88 -16.82 16.12
C VAL A 63 -7.31 -15.57 15.46
N THR A 64 -7.99 -15.02 14.45
CA THR A 64 -7.66 -13.73 13.85
C THR A 64 -8.55 -12.66 14.46
N LYS A 65 -7.94 -11.60 14.99
CA LYS A 65 -8.64 -10.47 15.58
C LYS A 65 -8.75 -9.34 14.55
N MET A 66 -9.91 -8.71 14.50
CA MET A 66 -10.17 -7.61 13.59
C MET A 66 -10.51 -6.34 14.37
N VAL A 67 -10.04 -5.20 13.87
CA VAL A 67 -10.45 -3.87 14.32
C VAL A 67 -11.20 -3.24 13.17
N LEU A 68 -12.51 -3.05 13.35
CA LEU A 68 -13.39 -2.46 12.37
C LEU A 68 -13.77 -1.06 12.84
N VAL A 69 -13.77 -0.09 11.92
CA VAL A 69 -14.19 1.28 12.20
C VAL A 69 -15.42 1.54 11.33
N HIS A 70 -16.58 1.60 11.97
CA HIS A 70 -17.88 1.68 11.29
C HIS A 70 -18.65 2.98 11.54
N ASP A 71 -18.12 3.87 12.35
CA ASP A 71 -18.84 5.06 12.73
C ASP A 71 -18.64 6.17 11.68
N GLU A 72 -19.75 6.61 11.07
CA GLU A 72 -19.75 7.72 10.12
C GLU A 72 -19.36 9.06 10.77
N GLU A 73 -19.51 9.20 12.09
CA GLU A 73 -19.08 10.38 12.86
C GLU A 73 -17.56 10.47 12.97
N TYR A 74 -16.85 9.33 12.95
CA TYR A 74 -15.39 9.28 12.97
C TYR A 74 -14.83 9.30 11.55
N ASN A 75 -14.59 10.48 11.03
CA ASN A 75 -13.98 10.67 9.70
C ASN A 75 -12.49 10.28 9.72
N VAL A 76 -12.22 8.99 9.83
CA VAL A 76 -10.87 8.44 9.84
C VAL A 76 -10.32 8.40 8.43
N LYS A 77 -9.26 9.16 8.16
CA LYS A 77 -8.59 9.20 6.85
C LYS A 77 -7.65 8.01 6.69
N GLY A 78 -7.38 7.62 5.44
CA GLY A 78 -6.36 6.62 5.13
C GLY A 78 -6.73 5.19 5.52
N LEU A 79 -8.02 4.83 5.58
CA LEU A 79 -8.44 3.47 5.89
C LEU A 79 -8.32 2.56 4.67
N ILE A 80 -7.76 1.38 4.87
CA ILE A 80 -7.84 0.26 3.93
C ILE A 80 -9.14 -0.53 4.16
N SER A 81 -9.58 -1.30 3.16
CA SER A 81 -10.79 -2.13 3.27
C SER A 81 -10.63 -3.23 4.34
N ASP A 82 -11.76 -3.74 4.85
CA ASP A 82 -11.75 -4.82 5.84
C ASP A 82 -11.14 -6.10 5.29
N TYR A 83 -11.31 -6.37 4.00
CA TYR A 83 -10.69 -7.52 3.34
C TYR A 83 -9.16 -7.39 3.29
N GLU A 84 -8.63 -6.23 2.94
CA GLU A 84 -7.19 -5.94 2.96
C GLU A 84 -6.62 -5.98 4.39
N THR A 85 -7.38 -5.45 5.34
CA THR A 85 -7.06 -5.52 6.77
C THR A 85 -6.96 -6.98 7.24
N TRP A 86 -7.89 -7.85 6.82
CA TRP A 86 -7.85 -9.27 7.14
C TRP A 86 -6.62 -9.98 6.53
N ILE A 87 -6.21 -9.61 5.31
CA ILE A 87 -4.99 -10.14 4.68
C ILE A 87 -3.76 -9.82 5.53
N LEU A 88 -3.60 -8.56 5.95
CA LEU A 88 -2.48 -8.15 6.80
C LEU A 88 -2.53 -8.85 8.17
N ALA A 89 -3.71 -8.96 8.78
CA ALA A 89 -3.88 -9.68 10.04
C ALA A 89 -3.41 -11.13 9.95
N ILE A 90 -3.77 -11.85 8.89
CA ILE A 90 -3.33 -13.24 8.66
C ILE A 90 -1.82 -13.32 8.42
N MET A 91 -1.26 -12.44 7.60
CA MET A 91 0.18 -12.44 7.32
C MET A 91 1.02 -12.10 8.55
N SER A 92 0.50 -11.27 9.44
CA SER A 92 1.18 -10.91 10.68
C SER A 92 1.34 -12.09 11.63
N LYS A 93 0.45 -13.10 11.60
CA LYS A 93 0.56 -14.30 12.44
C LYS A 93 1.84 -15.11 12.21
N ILE A 94 2.42 -15.00 11.02
CA ILE A 94 3.64 -15.71 10.62
C ILE A 94 4.85 -14.79 10.54
N SER A 95 4.75 -13.58 11.08
CA SER A 95 5.79 -12.54 10.98
C SER A 95 6.25 -12.09 12.36
N LEU A 96 7.56 -12.15 12.62
CA LEU A 96 8.17 -11.70 13.87
C LEU A 96 8.70 -10.28 13.79
N ASN A 97 9.16 -9.86 12.61
CA ASN A 97 9.65 -8.50 12.38
C ASN A 97 8.86 -7.88 11.24
N ILE A 98 8.10 -6.87 11.55
CA ILE A 98 7.22 -6.18 10.61
C ILE A 98 7.66 -4.71 10.47
N PHE A 99 7.66 -4.21 9.24
CA PHE A 99 7.90 -2.79 8.97
C PHE A 99 6.72 -2.18 8.21
N GLU A 100 6.35 -0.96 8.56
CA GLU A 100 5.30 -0.22 7.88
C GLU A 100 5.80 1.18 7.49
N PHE A 101 5.63 1.51 6.22
CA PHE A 101 5.76 2.87 5.70
C PHE A 101 4.36 3.49 5.64
N GLY A 102 4.08 4.48 6.49
CA GLY A 102 2.78 5.15 6.55
C GLY A 102 1.88 4.63 7.68
N THR A 103 2.06 5.15 8.89
CA THR A 103 1.25 4.79 10.07
C THR A 103 -0.17 5.35 9.98
N CYS A 104 -0.34 6.56 9.44
CA CYS A 104 -1.61 7.29 9.38
C CYS A 104 -2.37 7.26 10.73
N SER A 105 -3.58 6.70 10.78
CA SER A 105 -4.37 6.52 12.02
C SER A 105 -3.85 5.41 12.95
N GLY A 106 -2.89 4.60 12.49
CA GLY A 106 -2.39 3.44 13.23
C GLY A 106 -3.29 2.20 13.18
N LYS A 107 -4.35 2.18 12.36
CA LYS A 107 -5.25 1.02 12.23
C LYS A 107 -4.50 -0.23 11.76
N THR A 108 -3.74 -0.12 10.69
CA THR A 108 -2.96 -1.24 10.11
C THR A 108 -1.86 -1.70 11.05
N THR A 109 -1.13 -0.76 11.66
CA THR A 109 -0.13 -1.04 12.71
C THR A 109 -0.75 -1.84 13.85
N TYR A 110 -1.90 -1.39 14.35
CA TYR A 110 -2.61 -2.05 15.46
C TYR A 110 -3.05 -3.46 15.08
N ILE A 111 -3.66 -3.63 13.92
CA ILE A 111 -4.08 -4.96 13.41
C ILE A 111 -2.89 -5.91 13.29
N MET A 112 -1.77 -5.45 12.74
CA MET A 112 -0.57 -6.27 12.64
C MET A 112 -0.01 -6.65 14.01
N ALA A 113 0.05 -5.72 14.95
CA ALA A 113 0.50 -5.98 16.31
C ALA A 113 -0.42 -6.95 17.07
N LEU A 114 -1.74 -6.78 16.92
CA LEU A 114 -2.76 -7.59 17.59
C LEU A 114 -2.72 -9.06 17.16
N ASN A 115 -2.33 -9.34 15.92
CA ASN A 115 -2.31 -10.67 15.34
C ASN A 115 -0.93 -11.31 15.25
N SER A 116 0.14 -10.55 15.40
CA SER A 116 1.51 -11.10 15.40
C SER A 116 1.81 -11.87 16.70
N PRO A 117 2.80 -12.77 16.69
CA PRO A 117 3.27 -13.46 17.90
C PRO A 117 3.64 -12.47 19.02
N ASP A 118 3.60 -12.91 20.28
CA ASP A 118 3.84 -12.03 21.44
C ASP A 118 5.23 -11.41 21.44
N ASN A 119 6.22 -12.10 20.92
CA ASN A 119 7.62 -11.61 20.78
C ASN A 119 7.87 -10.87 19.46
N ALA A 120 6.85 -10.60 18.66
CA ALA A 120 7.01 -9.84 17.42
C ALA A 120 7.32 -8.37 17.68
N LYS A 121 8.00 -7.75 16.73
CA LYS A 121 8.33 -6.32 16.73
C LYS A 121 7.81 -5.68 15.45
N ILE A 122 7.08 -4.61 15.62
CA ILE A 122 6.53 -3.81 14.53
C ILE A 122 7.21 -2.44 14.57
N LYS A 123 7.90 -2.09 13.49
CA LYS A 123 8.39 -0.73 13.30
C LYS A 123 7.52 -0.02 12.30
N THR A 124 7.04 1.16 12.65
CA THR A 124 6.22 1.99 11.76
C THR A 124 6.70 3.43 11.78
N ILE A 125 6.71 4.05 10.60
CA ILE A 125 7.12 5.43 10.43
C ILE A 125 6.06 6.21 9.64
N THR A 126 5.89 7.47 10.01
CA THR A 126 5.06 8.44 9.28
C THR A 126 5.65 9.84 9.40
N LEU A 127 5.11 10.78 8.65
CA LEU A 127 5.43 12.19 8.81
C LEU A 127 4.56 12.79 9.91
N ASN A 128 5.09 13.78 10.63
CA ASN A 128 4.25 14.72 11.35
C ASN A 128 3.81 15.87 10.42
N GLU A 129 2.95 16.75 10.93
CA GLU A 129 2.36 17.85 10.18
C GLU A 129 3.41 18.82 9.61
N ASP A 130 4.46 19.14 10.41
CA ASP A 130 5.55 20.01 9.99
C ASP A 130 6.40 19.37 8.88
N GLN A 131 6.76 18.11 9.03
CA GLN A 131 7.50 17.35 8.02
C GLN A 131 6.70 17.23 6.72
N ALA A 132 5.39 16.96 6.80
CA ALA A 132 4.52 16.87 5.65
C ALA A 132 4.37 18.22 4.91
N SER A 133 4.39 19.33 5.66
CA SER A 133 4.32 20.68 5.10
C SER A 133 5.59 21.08 4.33
N ASN A 134 6.72 20.49 4.72
CA ASN A 134 8.03 20.73 4.10
C ASN A 134 8.42 19.70 3.02
N LEU A 135 7.49 18.81 2.62
CA LEU A 135 7.76 17.87 1.53
C LEU A 135 8.03 18.59 0.22
N ASN A 136 9.08 18.16 -0.48
CA ASN A 136 9.40 18.65 -1.81
C ASN A 136 8.54 17.97 -2.86
N PHE A 137 7.68 18.74 -3.51
CA PHE A 137 6.86 18.29 -4.64
C PHE A 137 7.65 18.43 -5.95
N LYS A 138 7.87 17.31 -6.64
CA LYS A 138 8.60 17.32 -7.91
C LYS A 138 7.67 17.57 -9.10
N SER A 139 8.14 18.31 -10.09
CA SER A 139 7.41 18.52 -11.33
C SER A 139 7.04 17.20 -11.99
N GLY A 140 5.78 17.06 -12.42
CA GLY A 140 5.25 15.85 -13.06
C GLY A 140 4.67 14.81 -12.13
N GLU A 141 4.87 14.92 -10.81
CA GLU A 141 4.24 14.06 -9.81
C GLU A 141 2.76 14.43 -9.56
N SER A 142 2.04 13.58 -8.85
CA SER A 142 0.63 13.80 -8.53
C SER A 142 0.46 14.85 -7.43
N LYS A 143 -0.10 16.02 -7.78
CA LYS A 143 -0.46 17.05 -6.80
C LYS A 143 -1.47 16.53 -5.76
N SER A 144 -2.44 15.70 -6.18
CA SER A 144 -3.42 15.11 -5.27
C SER A 144 -2.78 14.09 -4.30
N ALA A 145 -1.77 13.34 -4.73
CA ALA A 145 -1.00 12.48 -3.84
C ALA A 145 -0.27 13.29 -2.75
N TYR A 146 0.35 14.41 -3.13
CA TYR A 146 1.00 15.31 -2.19
C TYR A 146 0.02 15.90 -1.16
N ILE A 147 -1.18 16.31 -1.59
CA ILE A 147 -2.23 16.82 -0.68
C ILE A 147 -2.70 15.72 0.29
N ASN A 148 -2.87 14.47 -0.20
CA ASN A 148 -3.23 13.35 0.65
C ASN A 148 -2.19 13.10 1.74
N SER A 149 -0.90 13.10 1.40
CA SER A 149 0.19 12.90 2.39
C SER A 149 0.11 13.92 3.52
N LYS A 150 -0.23 15.19 3.23
CA LYS A 150 -0.47 16.21 4.29
C LYS A 150 -1.66 15.88 5.17
N ASN A 151 -2.76 15.44 4.58
CA ASN A 151 -3.97 15.12 5.34
C ASN A 151 -3.77 13.89 6.24
N GLU A 152 -3.02 12.90 5.78
CA GLU A 152 -2.74 11.64 6.48
C GLU A 152 -1.68 11.81 7.59
N SER A 153 -0.93 12.91 7.58
CA SER A 153 0.09 13.25 8.58
C SER A 153 -0.46 14.07 9.77
N SER A 154 -1.78 14.23 9.88
CA SER A 154 -2.41 15.07 10.91
C SER A 154 -2.67 14.36 12.24
N TYR A 155 -2.44 13.05 12.31
CA TYR A 155 -2.71 12.27 13.52
C TYR A 155 -1.65 12.50 14.58
N LYS A 156 -2.10 12.75 15.82
CA LYS A 156 -1.28 12.91 17.04
C LYS A 156 -1.44 11.74 17.98
N GLU A 157 -2.58 11.07 17.92
CA GLU A 157 -2.90 9.84 18.64
C GLU A 157 -3.19 8.73 17.65
N PHE A 158 -2.86 7.50 18.01
CA PHE A 158 -2.94 6.35 17.14
C PHE A 158 -3.84 5.28 17.75
N MET A 159 -4.51 4.47 16.93
CA MET A 159 -5.42 3.42 17.40
C MET A 159 -4.75 2.37 18.29
N PHE A 160 -3.44 2.23 18.23
CA PHE A 160 -2.69 1.32 19.10
C PHE A 160 -2.28 1.93 20.44
N SER A 161 -2.39 3.27 20.61
CA SER A 161 -1.98 3.97 21.83
C SER A 161 -2.82 3.53 23.03
N GLY A 162 -2.17 3.21 24.16
CA GLY A 162 -2.81 2.71 25.37
C GLY A 162 -3.31 1.26 25.28
N THR A 163 -3.09 0.55 24.17
CA THR A 163 -3.48 -0.86 24.04
C THR A 163 -2.38 -1.81 24.53
N SER A 164 -2.74 -3.06 24.83
CA SER A 164 -1.77 -4.09 25.22
C SER A 164 -0.74 -4.44 24.13
N CYS A 165 -0.98 -4.02 22.89
CA CYS A 165 -0.08 -4.26 21.76
C CYS A 165 0.96 -3.15 21.58
N GLU A 166 0.83 -2.01 22.26
CA GLU A 166 1.73 -0.87 22.09
C GLU A 166 3.19 -1.23 22.38
N SER A 167 3.43 -2.11 23.36
CA SER A 167 4.77 -2.57 23.71
C SER A 167 5.52 -3.31 22.58
N LYS A 168 4.81 -3.79 21.54
CA LYS A 168 5.40 -4.41 20.35
C LYS A 168 5.78 -3.39 19.28
N ILE A 169 5.33 -2.12 19.41
CA ILE A 169 5.36 -1.12 18.34
C ILE A 169 6.47 -0.10 18.62
N ASP A 170 7.43 -0.03 17.69
CA ASP A 170 8.45 1.02 17.60
C ASP A 170 7.97 2.06 16.58
N PHE A 171 7.30 3.10 17.07
CA PHE A 171 6.77 4.19 16.26
C PHE A 171 7.72 5.39 16.21
N SER A 172 7.83 6.04 15.04
CA SER A 172 8.54 7.32 14.95
C SER A 172 8.00 8.22 13.84
N PHE A 173 7.98 9.53 14.12
CA PHE A 173 7.82 10.56 13.09
C PHE A 173 9.13 10.68 12.30
N LYS A 174 9.15 10.13 11.09
CA LYS A 174 10.33 10.12 10.24
C LYS A 174 9.94 10.15 8.77
N ASN A 175 10.61 11.02 8.02
CA ASN A 175 10.53 11.00 6.57
C ASN A 175 11.25 9.75 6.05
N SER A 176 10.55 8.92 5.29
CA SER A 176 11.12 7.71 4.69
C SER A 176 12.30 7.98 3.75
N MET A 177 12.34 9.17 3.15
CA MET A 177 13.48 9.59 2.32
C MET A 177 14.79 9.63 3.11
N ASP A 178 14.73 9.99 4.41
CA ASP A 178 15.87 10.13 5.31
C ASP A 178 16.12 8.90 6.18
N LEU A 179 15.40 7.80 5.93
CA LEU A 179 15.57 6.56 6.68
C LEU A 179 16.90 5.89 6.29
N ASP A 180 17.84 5.80 7.25
CA ASP A 180 19.01 4.94 7.11
C ASP A 180 18.62 3.48 7.33
N ILE A 181 18.93 2.64 6.35
CA ILE A 181 18.59 1.21 6.36
C ILE A 181 19.79 0.29 6.62
N LYS A 182 20.98 0.82 6.93
CA LYS A 182 22.19 0.02 7.13
C LYS A 182 21.96 -1.14 8.08
N ASP A 183 21.35 -0.84 9.23
CA ASP A 183 21.05 -1.83 10.25
C ASP A 183 19.68 -2.53 10.07
N LEU A 184 18.98 -2.26 8.99
CA LEU A 184 17.65 -2.81 8.72
C LEU A 184 17.64 -3.86 7.59
N LYS A 185 18.76 -4.06 6.90
CA LYS A 185 18.86 -4.99 5.77
C LYS A 185 18.59 -6.43 6.18
N ASN A 186 17.77 -7.12 5.37
CA ASN A 186 17.38 -8.52 5.57
C ASN A 186 16.84 -8.84 6.98
N LYS A 187 16.10 -7.92 7.61
CA LYS A 187 15.59 -8.09 8.98
C LYS A 187 14.08 -8.35 9.07
N TYR A 188 13.31 -8.01 8.07
CA TYR A 188 11.85 -8.04 8.14
C TYR A 188 11.24 -9.24 7.43
N ASP A 189 10.21 -9.83 8.04
CA ASP A 189 9.42 -10.92 7.50
C ASP A 189 8.26 -10.39 6.65
N LEU A 190 7.74 -9.22 7.04
CA LEU A 190 6.63 -8.54 6.40
C LEU A 190 6.94 -7.04 6.33
N ILE A 191 6.76 -6.45 5.16
CA ILE A 191 6.83 -5.01 4.97
C ILE A 191 5.54 -4.55 4.29
N PHE A 192 4.88 -3.55 4.87
CA PHE A 192 3.72 -2.90 4.29
C PHE A 192 4.07 -1.48 3.87
N ILE A 193 3.77 -1.13 2.61
CA ILE A 193 4.04 0.19 2.03
C ILE A 193 2.70 0.84 1.70
N ASP A 194 2.32 1.78 2.54
CA ASP A 194 1.08 2.58 2.46
C ASP A 194 1.36 4.05 2.87
N GLY A 195 2.52 4.55 2.49
CA GLY A 195 2.97 5.91 2.77
C GLY A 195 2.60 6.90 1.68
N GLY A 196 3.53 7.83 1.36
CA GLY A 196 3.27 8.84 0.34
C GLY A 196 3.15 8.26 -1.08
N HIS A 197 2.18 8.75 -1.84
CA HIS A 197 1.76 8.19 -3.13
C HIS A 197 2.42 8.89 -4.36
N THR A 198 3.40 9.78 -4.17
CA THR A 198 4.15 10.35 -5.30
C THR A 198 5.18 9.36 -5.82
N TYR A 199 5.56 9.49 -7.10
CA TYR A 199 6.49 8.56 -7.75
C TYR A 199 7.83 8.44 -7.03
N SER A 200 8.37 9.56 -6.53
CA SER A 200 9.66 9.57 -5.84
C SER A 200 9.59 8.86 -4.49
N ILE A 201 8.50 9.04 -3.73
CA ILE A 201 8.33 8.42 -2.42
C ILE A 201 8.11 6.92 -2.56
N ILE A 202 7.13 6.49 -3.39
CA ILE A 202 6.89 5.05 -3.58
C ILE A 202 8.11 4.31 -4.12
N LYS A 203 8.91 4.96 -4.96
CA LYS A 203 10.18 4.40 -5.44
C LYS A 203 11.16 4.23 -4.30
N ASN A 204 11.41 5.27 -3.51
CA ASN A 204 12.34 5.24 -2.38
C ASN A 204 11.94 4.16 -1.36
N ASP A 205 10.67 4.13 -0.96
CA ASP A 205 10.19 3.18 0.04
C ASP A 205 10.29 1.74 -0.44
N THR A 206 9.98 1.51 -1.72
CA THR A 206 10.13 0.19 -2.34
C THR A 206 11.61 -0.25 -2.45
N GLU A 207 12.51 0.61 -2.88
CA GLU A 207 13.93 0.29 -2.99
C GLU A 207 14.51 -0.07 -1.63
N LYS A 208 14.17 0.68 -0.57
CA LYS A 208 14.52 0.36 0.82
C LYS A 208 13.92 -0.96 1.28
N ALA A 209 12.62 -1.18 1.04
CA ALA A 209 11.92 -2.41 1.42
C ALA A 209 12.56 -3.66 0.79
N LEU A 210 12.97 -3.59 -0.48
CA LEU A 210 13.64 -4.70 -1.17
C LEU A 210 14.98 -5.09 -0.53
N GLU A 211 15.71 -4.15 0.08
CA GLU A 211 16.92 -4.44 0.84
C GLU A 211 16.61 -4.93 2.26
N MET A 212 15.54 -4.41 2.88
CA MET A 212 15.16 -4.70 4.26
C MET A 212 14.49 -6.06 4.42
N ILE A 213 13.80 -6.55 3.39
CA ILE A 213 13.05 -7.81 3.44
C ILE A 213 13.97 -9.03 3.46
N LYS A 214 13.71 -10.01 4.31
CA LYS A 214 14.39 -11.31 4.38
C LYS A 214 14.06 -12.20 3.19
N LYS A 215 14.86 -13.22 2.95
CA LYS A 215 14.48 -14.36 2.12
C LYS A 215 13.19 -14.98 2.65
N ASN A 216 12.27 -15.33 1.75
CA ASN A 216 10.90 -15.79 2.02
C ASN A 216 9.97 -14.75 2.67
N GLY A 217 10.42 -13.52 2.94
CA GLY A 217 9.61 -12.43 3.43
C GLY A 217 8.72 -11.81 2.34
N TYR A 218 7.75 -11.03 2.78
CA TYR A 218 6.72 -10.45 1.92
C TYR A 218 6.74 -8.93 1.98
N ILE A 219 6.60 -8.30 0.82
CA ILE A 219 6.30 -6.87 0.70
C ILE A 219 4.91 -6.73 0.14
N PHE A 220 4.07 -5.92 0.80
CA PHE A 220 2.76 -5.51 0.29
C PHE A 220 2.77 -4.02 0.00
N TRP A 221 2.15 -3.63 -1.11
CA TRP A 221 1.87 -2.25 -1.49
C TRP A 221 0.37 -2.04 -1.54
N HIS A 222 -0.08 -0.93 -1.00
CA HIS A 222 -1.45 -0.46 -1.15
C HIS A 222 -1.60 0.47 -2.37
N ASP A 223 -2.81 0.93 -2.64
CA ASP A 223 -3.15 1.93 -3.65
C ASP A 223 -2.82 1.62 -5.12
N TYR A 224 -2.75 0.34 -5.49
CA TYR A 224 -2.60 -0.06 -6.89
C TYR A 224 -3.90 0.13 -7.68
N THR A 225 -4.27 1.39 -7.96
CA THR A 225 -5.51 1.76 -8.66
C THR A 225 -5.24 2.56 -9.95
N PRO A 226 -5.76 2.11 -11.12
CA PRO A 226 -5.42 2.73 -12.40
C PRO A 226 -6.08 4.09 -12.65
N ASN A 227 -7.21 4.39 -12.00
CA ASN A 227 -8.07 5.51 -12.36
C ASN A 227 -8.16 6.62 -11.31
N LYS A 228 -7.46 6.50 -10.19
CA LYS A 228 -7.45 7.48 -9.09
C LYS A 228 -6.25 8.42 -9.24
N SER A 229 -6.48 9.72 -9.30
CA SER A 229 -5.41 10.71 -9.53
C SER A 229 -4.38 10.74 -8.42
N SER A 230 -4.78 10.50 -7.17
CA SER A 230 -3.90 10.48 -5.99
C SER A 230 -2.95 9.28 -5.96
N THR A 231 -3.30 8.18 -6.62
CA THR A 231 -2.52 6.91 -6.60
C THR A 231 -1.95 6.53 -7.98
N LYS A 232 -2.08 7.42 -8.99
CA LYS A 232 -1.58 7.16 -10.35
C LYS A 232 -0.09 6.86 -10.40
N ASP A 233 0.69 7.46 -9.52
CA ASP A 233 2.14 7.29 -9.51
C ASP A 233 2.54 5.95 -8.90
N VAL A 234 1.79 5.45 -7.89
CA VAL A 234 1.91 4.08 -7.36
C VAL A 234 1.65 3.07 -8.47
N PHE A 235 0.53 3.21 -9.18
CA PHE A 235 0.17 2.36 -10.31
C PHE A 235 1.26 2.34 -11.40
N LYS A 236 1.75 3.50 -11.79
CA LYS A 236 2.81 3.66 -12.80
C LYS A 236 4.12 3.00 -12.36
N TYR A 237 4.52 3.24 -11.10
CA TYR A 237 5.78 2.71 -10.57
C TYR A 237 5.74 1.19 -10.47
N LEU A 238 4.71 0.61 -9.87
CA LEU A 238 4.58 -0.85 -9.70
C LEU A 238 4.50 -1.58 -11.05
N ASN A 239 3.79 -1.04 -12.03
CA ASN A 239 3.79 -1.60 -13.38
C ASN A 239 5.19 -1.56 -14.05
N SER A 240 6.00 -0.55 -13.76
CA SER A 240 7.39 -0.50 -14.24
C SER A 240 8.26 -1.53 -13.50
N LEU A 241 8.11 -1.64 -12.20
CA LEU A 241 8.86 -2.57 -11.35
C LEU A 241 8.52 -4.03 -11.67
N SER A 242 7.27 -4.34 -12.00
CA SER A 242 6.82 -5.70 -12.34
C SER A 242 7.49 -6.30 -13.58
N LYS A 243 8.16 -5.49 -14.38
CA LYS A 243 8.99 -5.96 -15.50
C LYS A 243 10.34 -6.52 -15.02
N LYS A 244 10.73 -6.25 -13.78
CA LYS A 244 12.02 -6.63 -13.19
C LYS A 244 11.88 -7.72 -12.12
N ILE A 245 10.79 -7.69 -11.35
CA ILE A 245 10.51 -8.64 -10.28
C ILE A 245 9.07 -9.14 -10.36
N SER A 246 8.79 -10.33 -9.83
CA SER A 246 7.47 -10.99 -9.89
C SER A 246 6.51 -10.40 -8.87
N ILE A 247 5.83 -9.31 -9.23
CA ILE A 247 4.77 -8.68 -8.44
C ILE A 247 3.41 -9.24 -8.87
N TYR A 248 2.53 -9.50 -7.91
CA TYR A 248 1.16 -9.94 -8.15
C TYR A 248 0.17 -8.94 -7.53
N HIS A 249 -0.94 -8.69 -8.21
CA HIS A 249 -2.07 -7.97 -7.67
C HIS A 249 -3.06 -8.97 -7.04
N ILE A 250 -3.53 -8.69 -5.85
CA ILE A 250 -4.52 -9.53 -5.17
C ILE A 250 -5.90 -9.18 -5.68
N LYS A 251 -6.65 -10.21 -6.10
CA LYS A 251 -8.01 -10.02 -6.62
C LYS A 251 -8.90 -9.33 -5.58
N ASP A 252 -9.77 -8.46 -6.04
CA ASP A 252 -10.76 -7.70 -5.24
C ASP A 252 -10.15 -6.78 -4.16
N THR A 253 -8.90 -6.35 -4.37
CA THR A 253 -8.19 -5.39 -3.51
C THR A 253 -7.49 -4.29 -4.31
N ASN A 254 -6.95 -3.30 -3.62
CA ASN A 254 -5.98 -2.34 -4.15
C ASN A 254 -4.54 -2.72 -3.79
N MET A 255 -4.29 -3.96 -3.36
CA MET A 255 -2.99 -4.42 -2.90
C MET A 255 -2.24 -5.22 -3.97
N CYS A 256 -0.95 -4.96 -4.04
CA CYS A 256 0.02 -5.84 -4.70
C CYS A 256 0.93 -6.49 -3.66
N PHE A 257 1.53 -7.63 -4.02
CA PHE A 257 2.55 -8.23 -3.17
C PHE A 257 3.73 -8.80 -3.97
N TYR A 258 4.85 -8.92 -3.30
CA TYR A 258 6.07 -9.61 -3.72
C TYR A 258 6.54 -10.53 -2.61
N LYS A 259 7.00 -11.73 -2.94
CA LYS A 259 7.71 -12.63 -2.04
C LYS A 259 9.16 -12.73 -2.48
N LYS A 260 10.10 -12.46 -1.57
CA LYS A 260 11.55 -12.60 -1.84
C LYS A 260 11.93 -14.08 -1.83
N GLU A 261 12.51 -14.55 -2.93
CA GLU A 261 13.01 -15.92 -3.08
C GLU A 261 14.41 -16.11 -2.47
#